data_19121ba215fdf69ad2670a0d6e98091b
#
_entry.id   19121ba215fdf69ad2670a0d6e98091b
#
_cell.length_a   1.000
_cell.length_b   1.000
_cell.length_c   1.000
_cell.angle_alpha   90.00
_cell.angle_beta   90.00
_cell.angle_gamma   90.00
#
_symmetry.space_group_name_H-M   'P 1'
#
loop_
_entity.id
_entity.type
_entity.pdbx_description
1 polymer ?
#
loop_
_entity_poly.entity_id
_entity_poly.type
_entity_poly.pdbx_seq_one_letter_code
_entity_poly.pdbx_strand_id
1 'polypeptide(L)'
;GKGWQLRPLEESEIEEFLRGDPETARKQEADWNHIVTTCTAIADPRLQALTSKFLSEKGDLFRRAAAARRNHHARRGGLVEHVAQMMRTASAICTAYPDLNKDLLIAGVLFHDCGKLWENNYSEAGFAQAFNLHGEMMGHIPLGIELVNKLWREAQDSSEAGTWAALEPPSEVVRLHLLHLIASHH
;
A
#
# COMPACT_ATOMS: atom_id res chain seq x y z
N GLY A 1 39.10 -18.45 22.21
CA GLY A 1 37.89 -18.18 21.45
C GLY A 1 38.23 -17.43 20.20
N LYS A 2 37.75 -17.89 19.02
CA LYS A 2 37.89 -17.13 17.76
C LYS A 2 37.00 -15.89 17.88
N GLY A 3 37.60 -14.72 18.00
CA GLY A 3 36.88 -13.44 18.01
C GLY A 3 36.23 -13.20 16.65
N TRP A 4 34.99 -12.70 16.63
CA TRP A 4 34.33 -12.21 15.44
C TRP A 4 35.03 -10.92 15.01
N GLN A 5 35.44 -10.84 13.74
CA GLN A 5 35.93 -9.60 13.13
C GLN A 5 34.76 -8.99 12.36
N LEU A 6 34.33 -7.81 12.75
CA LEU A 6 33.32 -7.02 12.05
C LEU A 6 34.04 -6.09 11.06
N ARG A 7 33.55 -6.05 9.83
CA ARG A 7 33.94 -5.05 8.82
C ARG A 7 32.69 -4.41 8.22
N PRO A 8 32.77 -3.20 7.70
CA PRO A 8 31.72 -2.64 6.87
C PRO A 8 31.47 -3.54 5.65
N LEU A 9 30.22 -3.60 5.20
CA LEU A 9 29.86 -4.26 3.94
C LEU A 9 30.35 -3.41 2.76
N GLU A 10 30.81 -4.07 1.72
CA GLU A 10 31.08 -3.43 0.44
C GLU A 10 29.75 -3.10 -0.26
N GLU A 11 29.78 -2.13 -1.17
CA GLU A 11 28.58 -1.63 -1.85
C GLU A 11 27.83 -2.75 -2.60
N SER A 12 28.57 -3.65 -3.25
CA SER A 12 27.99 -4.84 -3.92
C SER A 12 27.33 -5.84 -2.96
N GLU A 13 27.88 -6.00 -1.75
CA GLU A 13 27.29 -6.86 -0.71
C GLU A 13 26.01 -6.22 -0.16
N ILE A 14 25.98 -4.89 -0.02
CA ILE A 14 24.77 -4.15 0.36
C ILE A 14 23.70 -4.33 -0.69
N GLU A 15 24.02 -4.19 -1.98
CA GLU A 15 23.07 -4.40 -3.06
C GLU A 15 22.52 -5.83 -3.10
N GLU A 16 23.36 -6.84 -2.87
CA GLU A 16 22.94 -8.25 -2.82
C GLU A 16 21.99 -8.49 -1.65
N PHE A 17 22.32 -7.96 -0.46
CA PHE A 17 21.43 -8.00 0.70
C PHE A 17 20.09 -7.30 0.47
N LEU A 18 20.08 -6.14 -0.19
CA LEU A 18 18.86 -5.39 -0.50
C LEU A 18 18.00 -6.08 -1.54
N ARG A 19 18.60 -6.77 -2.50
CA ARG A 19 17.88 -7.61 -3.47
C ARG A 19 17.22 -8.80 -2.81
N GLY A 20 17.80 -9.32 -1.73
CA GLY A 20 17.35 -10.51 -1.05
C GLY A 20 17.40 -11.76 -1.95
N ASP A 21 16.64 -12.78 -1.58
CA ASP A 21 16.50 -13.99 -2.37
C ASP A 21 15.85 -13.70 -3.74
N PRO A 22 16.44 -14.14 -4.86
CA PRO A 22 15.92 -13.87 -6.21
C PRO A 22 14.50 -14.40 -6.44
N GLU A 23 14.09 -15.46 -5.77
CA GLU A 23 12.72 -16.00 -5.87
C GLU A 23 11.73 -15.05 -5.17
N THR A 24 12.10 -14.59 -3.98
CA THR A 24 11.31 -13.59 -3.24
C THR A 24 11.18 -12.28 -4.04
N ALA A 25 12.26 -11.80 -4.66
CA ALA A 25 12.23 -10.58 -5.49
C ALA A 25 11.30 -10.73 -6.70
N ARG A 26 11.35 -11.87 -7.39
CA ARG A 26 10.43 -12.16 -8.52
C ARG A 26 8.97 -12.23 -8.07
N LYS A 27 8.70 -12.84 -6.92
CA LYS A 27 7.36 -12.91 -6.35
C LYS A 27 6.83 -11.52 -6.01
N GLN A 28 7.64 -10.70 -5.34
CA GLN A 28 7.26 -9.33 -4.98
C GLN A 28 7.02 -8.46 -6.23
N GLU A 29 7.79 -8.63 -7.29
CA GLU A 29 7.55 -7.94 -8.57
C GLU A 29 6.22 -8.40 -9.22
N ALA A 30 5.94 -9.71 -9.21
CA ALA A 30 4.68 -10.24 -9.71
C ALA A 30 3.49 -9.74 -8.86
N ASP A 31 3.65 -9.66 -7.54
CA ASP A 31 2.64 -9.12 -6.62
C ASP A 31 2.41 -7.62 -6.86
N TRP A 32 3.47 -6.85 -7.06
CA TRP A 32 3.36 -5.43 -7.43
C TRP A 32 2.60 -5.24 -8.74
N ASN A 33 2.96 -5.97 -9.78
CA ASN A 33 2.29 -5.92 -11.08
C ASN A 33 0.81 -6.31 -10.97
N HIS A 34 0.48 -7.28 -10.11
CA HIS A 34 -0.90 -7.64 -9.82
C HIS A 34 -1.67 -6.48 -9.17
N ILE A 35 -1.08 -5.79 -8.19
CA ILE A 35 -1.69 -4.61 -7.55
C ILE A 35 -1.96 -3.52 -8.58
N VAL A 36 -0.94 -3.16 -9.38
CA VAL A 36 -1.08 -2.11 -10.41
C VAL A 36 -2.18 -2.47 -11.41
N THR A 37 -2.16 -3.69 -11.95
CA THR A 37 -3.17 -4.15 -12.92
C THR A 37 -4.57 -4.13 -12.32
N THR A 38 -4.73 -4.60 -11.07
CA THR A 38 -6.03 -4.63 -10.38
C THR A 38 -6.57 -3.21 -10.14
N CYS A 39 -5.71 -2.28 -9.72
CA CYS A 39 -6.10 -0.89 -9.53
C CYS A 39 -6.44 -0.17 -10.85
N THR A 40 -5.70 -0.47 -11.93
CA THR A 40 -5.99 0.09 -13.27
C THR A 40 -7.34 -0.39 -13.82
N ALA A 41 -7.81 -1.56 -13.39
CA ALA A 41 -9.09 -2.13 -13.79
C ALA A 41 -10.30 -1.58 -12.99
N ILE A 42 -10.10 -0.70 -12.02
CA ILE A 42 -11.18 -0.01 -11.30
C ILE A 42 -11.98 0.82 -12.30
N ALA A 43 -13.30 0.64 -12.31
CA ALA A 43 -14.20 1.33 -13.24
C ALA A 43 -14.68 2.69 -12.69
N ASP A 44 -14.81 2.85 -11.37
CA ASP A 44 -15.14 4.15 -10.75
C ASP A 44 -13.97 5.13 -10.96
N PRO A 45 -14.15 6.22 -11.74
CA PRO A 45 -13.05 7.11 -12.11
C PRO A 45 -12.43 7.84 -10.91
N ARG A 46 -13.19 8.02 -9.83
CA ARG A 46 -12.71 8.65 -8.59
C ARG A 46 -11.73 7.76 -7.85
N LEU A 47 -12.10 6.49 -7.69
CA LEU A 47 -11.26 5.48 -7.04
C LEU A 47 -10.06 5.11 -7.91
N GLN A 48 -10.23 5.07 -9.24
CA GLN A 48 -9.12 4.85 -10.17
C GLN A 48 -8.10 5.98 -10.10
N ALA A 49 -8.55 7.25 -10.13
CA ALA A 49 -7.67 8.42 -10.01
C ALA A 49 -6.91 8.42 -8.68
N LEU A 50 -7.63 8.13 -7.57
CA LEU A 50 -7.04 8.07 -6.23
C LEU A 50 -5.97 6.97 -6.11
N THR A 51 -6.28 5.75 -6.57
CA THR A 51 -5.35 4.62 -6.50
C THR A 51 -4.15 4.83 -7.41
N SER A 52 -4.35 5.34 -8.63
CA SER A 52 -3.27 5.67 -9.57
C SER A 52 -2.34 6.73 -9.00
N LYS A 53 -2.88 7.78 -8.40
CA LYS A 53 -2.10 8.85 -7.75
C LYS A 53 -1.26 8.29 -6.59
N PHE A 54 -1.86 7.46 -5.74
CA PHE A 54 -1.14 6.81 -4.64
C PHE A 54 0.01 5.94 -5.15
N LEU A 55 -0.24 5.07 -6.14
CA LEU A 55 0.79 4.17 -6.68
C LEU A 55 1.93 4.96 -7.35
N SER A 56 1.61 6.07 -8.04
CA SER A 56 2.61 6.95 -8.64
C SER A 56 3.46 7.68 -7.60
N GLU A 57 2.86 8.24 -6.55
CA GLU A 57 3.57 9.07 -5.58
C GLU A 57 4.22 8.29 -4.44
N LYS A 58 3.65 7.16 -4.07
CA LYS A 58 4.05 6.36 -2.90
C LYS A 58 4.52 4.96 -3.24
N GLY A 59 4.50 4.58 -4.53
CA GLY A 59 4.82 3.23 -4.97
C GLY A 59 6.19 2.73 -4.48
N ASP A 60 7.23 3.54 -4.55
CA ASP A 60 8.56 3.15 -4.08
C ASP A 60 8.62 2.92 -2.57
N LEU A 61 7.95 3.77 -1.78
CA LEU A 61 7.82 3.57 -0.34
C LEU A 61 7.02 2.31 -0.03
N PHE A 62 5.91 2.12 -0.73
CA PHE A 62 5.01 0.98 -0.58
C PHE A 62 5.74 -0.34 -0.87
N ARG A 63 6.54 -0.39 -1.93
CA ARG A 63 7.34 -1.56 -2.33
C ARG A 63 8.41 -1.94 -1.30
N ARG A 64 8.86 -0.99 -0.46
CA ARG A 64 9.85 -1.25 0.60
C ARG A 64 9.23 -1.55 1.95
N ALA A 65 8.00 -1.15 2.18
CA ALA A 65 7.36 -1.27 3.48
C ALA A 65 7.08 -2.72 3.87
N ALA A 66 7.13 -3.00 5.18
CA ALA A 66 6.68 -4.26 5.75
C ALA A 66 5.21 -4.16 6.20
N ALA A 67 4.49 -5.26 6.14
CA ALA A 67 3.13 -5.34 6.67
C ALA A 67 3.09 -5.40 8.21
N ALA A 68 4.18 -5.82 8.84
CA ALA A 68 4.29 -5.91 10.29
C ALA A 68 5.73 -5.64 10.76
N ARG A 69 5.90 -5.36 12.06
CA ARG A 69 7.24 -5.29 12.70
C ARG A 69 7.79 -6.66 13.04
N ARG A 70 6.92 -7.62 13.29
CA ARG A 70 7.23 -9.00 13.68
C ARG A 70 6.22 -9.94 13.02
N ASN A 71 6.56 -11.21 12.92
CA ASN A 71 5.71 -12.26 12.36
C ASN A 71 5.63 -12.24 10.82
N HIS A 72 4.46 -12.59 10.27
CA HIS A 72 4.28 -12.72 8.82
C HIS A 72 4.43 -11.38 8.11
N HIS A 73 5.13 -11.39 6.97
CA HIS A 73 5.40 -10.20 6.14
C HIS A 73 6.18 -9.07 6.86
N ALA A 74 6.89 -9.39 7.95
CA ALA A 74 7.76 -8.46 8.69
C ALA A 74 9.13 -8.30 7.99
N ARG A 75 9.12 -8.16 6.67
CA ARG A 75 10.31 -8.01 5.82
C ARG A 75 10.10 -6.92 4.80
N ARG A 76 11.19 -6.46 4.21
CA ARG A 76 11.15 -5.53 3.07
C ARG A 76 10.27 -6.11 1.95
N GLY A 77 9.31 -5.32 1.46
CA GLY A 77 8.33 -5.74 0.48
C GLY A 77 7.15 -6.57 1.02
N GLY A 78 7.11 -6.84 2.33
CA GLY A 78 6.02 -7.61 2.94
C GLY A 78 4.65 -6.97 2.80
N LEU A 79 4.57 -5.63 2.72
CA LEU A 79 3.30 -4.93 2.50
C LEU A 79 2.74 -5.21 1.10
N VAL A 80 3.58 -5.25 0.07
CA VAL A 80 3.18 -5.64 -1.30
C VAL A 80 2.62 -7.06 -1.32
N GLU A 81 3.31 -8.01 -0.70
CA GLU A 81 2.88 -9.41 -0.62
C GLU A 81 1.51 -9.53 0.07
N HIS A 82 1.33 -8.84 1.19
CA HIS A 82 0.10 -8.81 1.95
C HIS A 82 -1.07 -8.26 1.14
N VAL A 83 -0.90 -7.07 0.57
CA VAL A 83 -1.96 -6.39 -0.20
C VAL A 83 -2.31 -7.16 -1.48
N ALA A 84 -1.32 -7.71 -2.19
CA ALA A 84 -1.58 -8.53 -3.38
C ALA A 84 -2.39 -9.79 -3.04
N GLN A 85 -2.07 -10.46 -1.94
CA GLN A 85 -2.83 -11.62 -1.46
C GLN A 85 -4.27 -11.23 -1.11
N MET A 86 -4.46 -10.12 -0.40
CA MET A 86 -5.79 -9.61 -0.07
C MET A 86 -6.60 -9.22 -1.32
N MET A 87 -5.97 -8.62 -2.34
CA MET A 87 -6.64 -8.28 -3.60
C MET A 87 -7.12 -9.52 -4.36
N ARG A 88 -6.32 -10.61 -4.38
CA ARG A 88 -6.75 -11.89 -4.95
C ARG A 88 -7.96 -12.45 -4.21
N THR A 89 -7.93 -12.41 -2.88
CA THR A 89 -9.04 -12.87 -2.03
C THR A 89 -10.29 -12.01 -2.26
N ALA A 90 -10.16 -10.69 -2.25
CA ALA A 90 -11.26 -9.76 -2.50
C ALA A 90 -11.89 -9.98 -3.88
N SER A 91 -11.08 -10.21 -4.91
CA SER A 91 -11.56 -10.51 -6.26
C SER A 91 -12.36 -11.82 -6.31
N ALA A 92 -11.91 -12.86 -5.61
CA ALA A 92 -12.63 -14.13 -5.49
C ALA A 92 -13.94 -13.97 -4.72
N ILE A 93 -13.97 -13.18 -3.64
CA ILE A 93 -15.19 -12.84 -2.90
C ILE A 93 -16.19 -12.13 -3.80
N CYS A 94 -15.78 -11.15 -4.59
CA CYS A 94 -16.66 -10.44 -5.54
C CYS A 94 -17.22 -11.37 -6.62
N THR A 95 -16.52 -12.44 -6.98
CA THR A 95 -17.05 -13.46 -7.89
C THR A 95 -18.18 -14.26 -7.24
N ALA A 96 -18.07 -14.56 -5.95
CA ALA A 96 -19.08 -15.27 -5.18
C ALA A 96 -20.27 -14.36 -4.77
N TYR A 97 -20.00 -13.07 -4.59
CA TYR A 97 -20.97 -12.06 -4.17
C TYR A 97 -21.00 -10.88 -5.16
N PRO A 98 -21.68 -11.00 -6.30
CA PRO A 98 -21.62 -10.02 -7.39
C PRO A 98 -22.25 -8.66 -7.05
N ASP A 99 -23.07 -8.59 -5.99
CA ASP A 99 -23.68 -7.34 -5.51
C ASP A 99 -22.71 -6.45 -4.72
N LEU A 100 -21.51 -6.96 -4.37
CA LEU A 100 -20.49 -6.16 -3.69
C LEU A 100 -19.91 -5.10 -4.65
N ASN A 101 -19.69 -3.90 -4.11
CA ASN A 101 -18.94 -2.87 -4.82
C ASN A 101 -17.46 -3.25 -4.88
N LYS A 102 -17.09 -3.92 -5.98
CA LYS A 102 -15.72 -4.41 -6.20
C LYS A 102 -14.69 -3.28 -6.19
N ASP A 103 -14.99 -2.15 -6.81
CA ASP A 103 -14.06 -1.02 -6.94
C ASP A 103 -13.74 -0.44 -5.55
N LEU A 104 -14.78 -0.25 -4.74
CA LEU A 104 -14.62 0.22 -3.36
C LEU A 104 -13.84 -0.81 -2.51
N LEU A 105 -14.12 -2.10 -2.67
CA LEU A 105 -13.41 -3.15 -1.94
C LEU A 105 -11.93 -3.21 -2.32
N ILE A 106 -11.60 -3.14 -3.60
CA ILE A 106 -10.21 -3.12 -4.08
C ILE A 106 -9.47 -1.88 -3.59
N ALA A 107 -10.09 -0.70 -3.67
CA ALA A 107 -9.51 0.52 -3.11
C ALA A 107 -9.33 0.41 -1.58
N GLY A 108 -10.30 -0.14 -0.86
CA GLY A 108 -10.20 -0.42 0.57
C GLY A 108 -9.03 -1.33 0.90
N VAL A 109 -8.83 -2.41 0.14
CA VAL A 109 -7.69 -3.32 0.29
C VAL A 109 -6.37 -2.60 0.03
N LEU A 110 -6.27 -1.71 -0.97
CA LEU A 110 -5.04 -0.95 -1.20
C LEU A 110 -4.71 -0.04 -0.01
N PHE A 111 -5.71 0.62 0.55
CA PHE A 111 -5.52 1.71 1.49
C PHE A 111 -5.60 1.32 2.97
N HIS A 112 -6.14 0.14 3.33
CA HIS A 112 -6.35 -0.20 4.75
C HIS A 112 -5.08 -0.08 5.59
N ASP A 113 -3.96 -0.48 5.03
CA ASP A 113 -2.64 -0.51 5.66
C ASP A 113 -1.67 0.56 5.13
N CYS A 114 -2.13 1.54 4.33
CA CYS A 114 -1.24 2.52 3.71
C CYS A 114 -0.47 3.40 4.71
N GLY A 115 -0.98 3.59 5.92
CA GLY A 115 -0.26 4.30 6.98
C GLY A 115 0.98 3.57 7.50
N LYS A 116 1.15 2.27 7.21
CA LYS A 116 2.37 1.51 7.50
C LYS A 116 3.60 2.01 6.73
N LEU A 117 3.41 2.87 5.74
CA LEU A 117 4.51 3.59 5.09
C LEU A 117 5.34 4.43 6.08
N TRP A 118 4.75 4.88 7.18
CA TRP A 118 5.46 5.60 8.24
C TRP A 118 5.82 4.70 9.42
N GLU A 119 5.02 3.69 9.68
CA GLU A 119 5.21 2.81 10.84
C GLU A 119 6.25 1.71 10.59
N ASN A 120 6.27 1.13 9.38
CA ASN A 120 7.04 -0.06 9.06
C ASN A 120 7.92 0.10 7.80
N ASN A 121 8.47 1.30 7.56
CA ASN A 121 9.25 1.56 6.36
C ASN A 121 10.72 1.20 6.55
N TYR A 122 11.33 0.72 5.47
CA TYR A 122 12.77 0.57 5.32
C TYR A 122 13.33 1.75 4.53
N SER A 123 14.48 2.27 4.91
CA SER A 123 15.24 3.23 4.10
C SER A 123 15.69 2.58 2.78
N GLU A 124 16.11 3.36 1.80
CA GLU A 124 16.55 2.81 0.51
C GLU A 124 17.66 1.78 0.66
N ALA A 125 18.65 2.07 1.47
CA ALA A 125 19.80 1.22 1.75
C ALA A 125 19.78 0.57 3.14
N GLY A 126 18.61 0.53 3.81
CA GLY A 126 18.51 0.07 5.18
C GLY A 126 17.96 -1.34 5.32
N PHE A 127 18.48 -2.06 6.32
CA PHE A 127 18.07 -3.42 6.67
C PHE A 127 17.16 -3.46 7.89
N ALA A 128 16.94 -2.32 8.55
CA ALA A 128 16.07 -2.19 9.70
C ALA A 128 14.97 -1.16 9.42
N GLN A 129 13.83 -1.37 10.03
CA GLN A 129 12.74 -0.39 10.01
C GLN A 129 13.18 0.83 10.82
N ALA A 130 13.15 2.00 10.17
CA ALA A 130 13.52 3.24 10.82
C ALA A 130 12.46 3.66 11.85
N PHE A 131 12.92 4.25 12.96
CA PHE A 131 12.02 4.92 13.88
C PHE A 131 11.35 6.11 13.19
N ASN A 132 10.03 6.20 13.30
CA ASN A 132 9.26 7.34 12.81
C ASN A 132 8.30 7.81 13.90
N LEU A 133 8.47 9.05 14.35
CA LEU A 133 7.70 9.60 15.45
C LEU A 133 6.18 9.60 15.17
N HIS A 134 5.76 9.96 13.95
CA HIS A 134 4.35 9.93 13.58
C HIS A 134 3.78 8.51 13.60
N GLY A 135 4.54 7.53 13.08
CA GLY A 135 4.15 6.13 13.13
C GLY A 135 3.97 5.62 14.55
N GLU A 136 4.89 5.99 15.46
CA GLU A 136 4.83 5.58 16.87
C GLU A 136 3.69 6.23 17.66
N MET A 137 3.44 7.51 17.39
CA MET A 137 2.45 8.29 18.16
C MET A 137 1.02 8.12 17.65
N MET A 138 0.85 8.00 16.34
CA MET A 138 -0.46 7.98 15.69
C MET A 138 -0.91 6.57 15.30
N GLY A 139 0.04 5.71 14.93
CA GLY A 139 -0.27 4.42 14.31
C GLY A 139 -0.75 4.54 12.86
N HIS A 140 -0.85 3.41 12.17
CA HIS A 140 -1.10 3.39 10.73
C HIS A 140 -2.53 3.77 10.31
N ILE A 141 -3.54 3.54 11.17
CA ILE A 141 -4.94 3.86 10.83
C ILE A 141 -5.16 5.37 10.66
N PRO A 142 -4.88 6.22 11.67
CA PRO A 142 -5.00 7.67 11.50
C PRO A 142 -4.13 8.24 10.37
N LEU A 143 -2.90 7.75 10.23
CA LEU A 143 -1.99 8.18 9.16
C LEU A 143 -2.51 7.77 7.78
N GLY A 144 -3.12 6.59 7.65
CA GLY A 144 -3.77 6.14 6.43
C GLY A 144 -4.97 7.00 6.06
N ILE A 145 -5.83 7.33 7.03
CA ILE A 145 -6.98 8.22 6.84
C ILE A 145 -6.51 9.62 6.38
N GLU A 146 -5.48 10.17 7.02
CA GLU A 146 -4.91 11.48 6.65
C GLU A 146 -4.36 11.47 5.22
N LEU A 147 -3.59 10.44 4.86
CA LEU A 147 -3.05 10.29 3.51
C LEU A 147 -4.17 10.22 2.47
N VAL A 148 -5.15 9.35 2.67
CA VAL A 148 -6.26 9.16 1.72
C VAL A 148 -7.07 10.45 1.58
N ASN A 149 -7.37 11.16 2.66
CA ASN A 149 -8.05 12.45 2.61
C ASN A 149 -7.24 13.50 1.84
N LYS A 150 -5.93 13.54 2.02
CA LYS A 150 -5.04 14.45 1.27
C LYS A 150 -5.10 14.14 -0.23
N LEU A 151 -4.84 12.89 -0.61
CA LEU A 151 -4.84 12.46 -2.01
C LEU A 151 -6.21 12.63 -2.68
N TRP A 152 -7.30 12.40 -1.94
CA TRP A 152 -8.66 12.63 -2.44
C TRP A 152 -8.91 14.10 -2.79
N ARG A 153 -8.53 15.03 -1.90
CA ARG A 153 -8.65 16.48 -2.16
C ARG A 153 -7.82 16.89 -3.37
N GLU A 154 -6.57 16.43 -3.43
CA GLU A 154 -5.70 16.72 -4.57
C GLU A 154 -6.24 16.14 -5.89
N ALA A 155 -6.88 14.98 -5.86
CA ALA A 155 -7.53 14.41 -7.04
C ALA A 155 -8.79 15.21 -7.44
N GLN A 156 -9.55 15.71 -6.46
CA GLN A 156 -10.71 16.59 -6.72
C GLN A 156 -10.31 17.95 -7.34
N ASP A 157 -9.13 18.46 -7.05
CA ASP A 157 -8.62 19.70 -7.61
C ASP A 157 -8.07 19.51 -9.06
N SER A 158 -8.04 18.29 -9.56
CA SER A 158 -7.60 17.99 -10.93
C SER A 158 -8.66 18.36 -11.97
N SER A 159 -8.23 18.64 -13.21
CA SER A 159 -9.13 18.96 -14.31
C SER A 159 -10.12 17.83 -14.68
N GLU A 160 -9.80 16.60 -14.33
CA GLU A 160 -10.66 15.42 -14.57
C GLU A 160 -11.82 15.32 -13.58
N ALA A 161 -11.70 15.94 -12.42
CA ALA A 161 -12.72 15.89 -11.38
C ALA A 161 -14.01 16.65 -11.71
N GLY A 162 -14.02 17.50 -12.72
CA GLY A 162 -15.22 18.21 -13.16
C GLY A 162 -16.41 17.31 -13.52
N THR A 163 -16.13 16.06 -13.92
CA THR A 163 -17.15 15.06 -14.25
C THR A 163 -17.69 14.31 -13.03
N TRP A 164 -17.04 14.41 -11.86
CA TRP A 164 -17.40 13.63 -10.66
C TRP A 164 -18.70 14.09 -10.02
N ALA A 165 -19.10 15.35 -10.25
CA ALA A 165 -20.34 15.90 -9.69
C ALA A 165 -21.61 15.19 -10.19
N ALA A 166 -21.56 14.58 -11.37
CA ALA A 166 -22.68 13.85 -11.97
C ALA A 166 -22.70 12.35 -11.64
N LEU A 167 -21.72 11.86 -10.89
CA LEU A 167 -21.61 10.43 -10.58
C LEU A 167 -22.44 10.05 -9.33
N GLU A 168 -23.07 8.90 -9.41
CA GLU A 168 -23.75 8.26 -8.29
C GLU A 168 -22.95 7.01 -7.80
N PRO A 169 -22.92 6.77 -6.49
CA PRO A 169 -23.33 7.67 -5.41
C PRO A 169 -22.45 8.94 -5.36
N PRO A 170 -22.89 10.00 -4.68
CA PRO A 170 -22.11 11.24 -4.57
C PRO A 170 -20.67 11.00 -4.09
N SER A 171 -19.71 11.77 -4.60
CA SER A 171 -18.28 11.57 -4.31
C SER A 171 -17.95 11.58 -2.82
N GLU A 172 -18.66 12.39 -2.03
CA GLU A 172 -18.49 12.41 -0.57
C GLU A 172 -18.89 11.08 0.08
N VAL A 173 -19.94 10.42 -0.43
CA VAL A 173 -20.40 9.10 0.07
C VAL A 173 -19.33 8.04 -0.24
N VAL A 174 -18.78 8.04 -1.45
CA VAL A 174 -17.68 7.11 -1.82
C VAL A 174 -16.46 7.32 -0.93
N ARG A 175 -16.07 8.58 -0.72
CA ARG A 175 -14.96 8.94 0.18
C ARG A 175 -15.19 8.42 1.60
N LEU A 176 -16.36 8.68 2.17
CA LEU A 176 -16.70 8.24 3.54
C LEU A 176 -16.71 6.72 3.68
N HIS A 177 -17.24 5.98 2.69
CA HIS A 177 -17.20 4.53 2.70
C HIS A 177 -15.75 4.00 2.66
N LEU A 178 -14.88 4.59 1.82
CA LEU A 178 -13.48 4.22 1.78
C LEU A 178 -12.77 4.48 3.12
N LEU A 179 -12.98 5.67 3.71
CA LEU A 179 -12.42 5.99 5.01
C LEU A 179 -12.93 5.09 6.12
N HIS A 180 -14.22 4.68 6.05
CA HIS A 180 -14.80 3.72 6.99
C HIS A 180 -14.11 2.36 6.90
N LEU A 181 -13.85 1.84 5.69
CA LEU A 181 -13.08 0.60 5.51
C LEU A 181 -11.69 0.69 6.15
N ILE A 182 -11.00 1.84 6.00
CA ILE A 182 -9.69 2.06 6.62
C ILE A 182 -9.81 2.14 8.15
N ALA A 183 -10.82 2.84 8.66
CA ALA A 183 -10.99 3.05 10.10
C ALA A 183 -11.40 1.77 10.87
N SER A 184 -12.04 0.82 10.20
CA SER A 184 -12.69 -0.34 10.82
C SER A 184 -12.05 -1.69 10.50
N HIS A 185 -10.87 -1.72 9.85
CA HIS A 185 -10.26 -2.97 9.40
C HIS A 185 -9.61 -3.80 10.52
N HIS A 186 -9.51 -3.30 11.74
CA HIS A 186 -9.04 -4.00 12.94
C HIS A 186 -10.19 -4.35 13.87
#